data_5c87cee383746a61473d0327ac93ed20
#
_entry.id   5c87cee383746a61473d0327ac93ed20
#
_cell.length_a   1.000
_cell.length_b   1.000
_cell.length_c   1.000
_cell.angle_alpha   90.00
_cell.angle_beta   90.00
_cell.angle_gamma   90.00
#
_symmetry.space_group_name_H-M   'P 1'
#
loop_
_entity.id
_entity.type
_entity.pdbx_description
1 polymer ?
#
loop_
_entity_poly.entity_id
_entity_poly.type
_entity_poly.pdbx_seq_one_letter_code
_entity_poly.pdbx_strand_id
1 'polypeptide(L)'
;VPTVTGGTNPVTVADEVPASGIRFVTDESLPAEGYELNVDGEGIEVRASQFPGFLYALQSLEQLLPAAVYGTEPAPDAAWEVPCVKIADAPRFAYRGMHLDVARHFFSVDEVKRYIDVMAIHKLNTLHWHLTDDQGWRIEIKRYPELTAVGSIRKATVVRKEWGTYDGTPYGGFYTQDE
;
A
#
# COMPACT_ATOMS: atom_id res chain seq x y z
N VAL A 1 9.17 -1.46 -14.72
CA VAL A 1 7.73 -1.18 -14.53
C VAL A 1 7.34 -0.15 -15.55
N PRO A 2 6.35 -0.41 -16.43
CA PRO A 2 5.85 0.62 -17.32
C PRO A 2 5.28 1.75 -16.46
N THR A 3 5.74 2.97 -16.68
CA THR A 3 5.24 4.14 -15.98
C THR A 3 4.07 4.73 -16.75
N VAL A 4 3.11 5.29 -16.06
CA VAL A 4 1.96 6.02 -16.69
C VAL A 4 2.43 7.18 -17.58
N THR A 5 3.68 7.61 -17.45
CA THR A 5 4.33 8.61 -18.31
C THR A 5 4.72 8.06 -19.69
N GLY A 6 4.69 6.73 -19.90
CA GLY A 6 5.12 6.06 -21.12
C GLY A 6 6.64 5.95 -21.27
N GLY A 7 7.43 6.38 -20.27
CA GLY A 7 8.90 6.30 -20.25
C GLY A 7 9.40 5.19 -19.32
N THR A 8 10.67 4.82 -19.47
CA THR A 8 11.40 4.01 -18.52
C THR A 8 12.34 4.95 -17.74
N ASN A 9 12.12 5.04 -16.43
CA ASN A 9 13.01 5.76 -15.53
C ASN A 9 13.93 4.73 -14.84
N PRO A 10 15.19 4.58 -15.25
CA PRO A 10 16.13 3.70 -14.56
C PRO A 10 16.47 4.29 -13.18
N VAL A 11 16.37 3.47 -12.15
CA VAL A 11 16.96 3.80 -10.85
C VAL A 11 18.43 3.41 -10.92
N THR A 12 19.31 4.40 -10.84
CA THR A 12 20.76 4.19 -10.78
C THR A 12 21.27 4.61 -9.41
N VAL A 13 22.17 3.81 -8.83
CA VAL A 13 22.98 4.25 -7.69
C VAL A 13 24.19 4.93 -8.29
N ALA A 14 24.35 6.22 -8.01
CA ALA A 14 25.46 7.02 -8.52
C ALA A 14 26.32 7.55 -7.35
N ASP A 15 27.65 7.49 -7.51
CA ASP A 15 28.60 8.09 -6.57
C ASP A 15 28.62 9.62 -6.70
N GLU A 16 28.20 10.16 -7.85
CA GLU A 16 28.07 11.59 -8.09
C GLU A 16 26.60 12.00 -8.18
N VAL A 17 26.27 13.16 -7.62
CA VAL A 17 24.93 13.72 -7.63
C VAL A 17 24.55 14.09 -9.07
N PRO A 18 23.52 13.48 -9.68
CA PRO A 18 23.10 13.87 -11.01
C PRO A 18 22.55 15.30 -11.01
N ALA A 19 22.75 16.01 -12.12
CA ALA A 19 22.27 17.39 -12.30
C ALA A 19 20.71 17.48 -12.38
N SER A 20 20.01 16.35 -12.47
CA SER A 20 18.55 16.27 -12.48
C SER A 20 18.11 14.90 -11.96
N GLY A 21 16.91 14.84 -11.38
CA GLY A 21 16.34 13.61 -10.85
C GLY A 21 15.91 13.74 -9.38
N ILE A 22 15.73 12.60 -8.74
CA ILE A 22 15.38 12.53 -7.31
C ILE A 22 16.61 12.06 -6.54
N ARG A 23 17.05 12.85 -5.57
CA ARG A 23 18.15 12.51 -4.66
C ARG A 23 17.61 12.12 -3.30
N PHE A 24 18.07 10.99 -2.77
CA PHE A 24 17.77 10.52 -1.43
C PHE A 24 18.98 10.73 -0.52
N VAL A 25 18.75 11.37 0.62
CA VAL A 25 19.81 11.71 1.60
C VAL A 25 19.39 11.20 2.98
N THR A 26 20.24 10.40 3.60
CA THR A 26 20.03 10.00 5.00
C THR A 26 20.37 11.15 5.93
N ASP A 27 19.42 11.51 6.82
CA ASP A 27 19.59 12.54 7.84
C ASP A 27 19.11 11.99 9.19
N GLU A 28 20.06 11.55 10.01
CA GLU A 28 19.78 10.95 11.32
C GLU A 28 19.16 11.92 12.33
N SER A 29 19.15 13.22 12.05
CA SER A 29 18.52 14.22 12.91
C SER A 29 16.99 14.23 12.80
N LEU A 30 16.42 13.63 11.73
CA LEU A 30 14.99 13.57 11.50
C LEU A 30 14.34 12.42 12.30
N PRO A 31 13.06 12.55 12.69
CA PRO A 31 12.31 11.45 13.30
C PRO A 31 12.27 10.21 12.38
N ALA A 32 12.13 9.01 12.94
CA ALA A 32 12.16 7.74 12.22
C ALA A 32 11.17 7.67 11.04
N GLU A 33 10.00 8.27 11.18
CA GLU A 33 8.97 8.38 10.12
C GLU A 33 8.86 9.79 9.55
N GLY A 34 9.77 10.71 9.94
CA GLY A 34 9.81 12.07 9.43
C GLY A 34 10.58 12.19 8.13
N TYR A 35 10.31 13.24 7.37
CA TYR A 35 11.02 13.53 6.13
C TYR A 35 11.02 15.02 5.81
N GLU A 36 11.97 15.42 4.96
CA GLU A 36 11.98 16.67 4.24
C GLU A 36 11.97 16.38 2.74
N LEU A 37 11.11 17.08 2.01
CA LEU A 37 11.02 17.04 0.55
C LEU A 37 11.23 18.45 0.03
N ASN A 38 12.29 18.65 -0.77
CA ASN A 38 12.58 19.89 -1.46
C ASN A 38 12.47 19.67 -2.97
N VAL A 39 11.64 20.48 -3.62
CA VAL A 39 11.50 20.54 -5.07
C VAL A 39 11.86 21.96 -5.51
N ASP A 40 12.87 22.10 -6.34
CA ASP A 40 13.32 23.38 -6.88
C ASP A 40 13.72 23.27 -8.35
N GLY A 41 14.30 24.32 -8.91
CA GLY A 41 14.72 24.35 -10.32
C GLY A 41 15.90 23.44 -10.66
N GLU A 42 16.59 22.88 -9.67
CA GLU A 42 17.73 21.98 -9.85
C GLU A 42 17.34 20.51 -9.72
N GLY A 43 16.22 20.20 -9.04
CA GLY A 43 15.74 18.83 -8.90
C GLY A 43 14.88 18.59 -7.66
N ILE A 44 14.84 17.33 -7.23
CA ILE A 44 14.08 16.87 -6.08
C ILE A 44 15.05 16.24 -5.07
N GLU A 45 15.04 16.75 -3.85
CA GLU A 45 15.77 16.15 -2.74
C GLU A 45 14.80 15.63 -1.69
N VAL A 46 15.01 14.39 -1.26
CA VAL A 46 14.29 13.74 -0.16
C VAL A 46 15.28 13.40 0.94
N ARG A 47 15.03 13.92 2.15
CA ARG A 47 15.81 13.63 3.35
C ARG A 47 14.96 12.87 4.35
N ALA A 48 15.48 11.78 4.92
CA ALA A 48 14.85 11.01 5.99
C ALA A 48 15.91 10.24 6.76
N SER A 49 15.59 9.87 8.01
CA SER A 49 16.50 9.05 8.82
C SER A 49 16.34 7.55 8.54
N GLN A 50 15.13 7.10 8.16
CA GLN A 50 14.81 5.70 7.96
C GLN A 50 13.89 5.51 6.75
N PHE A 51 13.78 4.26 6.29
CA PHE A 51 12.98 3.88 5.11
C PHE A 51 11.53 4.41 5.11
N PRO A 52 10.76 4.36 6.23
CA PRO A 52 9.41 4.90 6.21
C PRO A 52 9.32 6.39 5.86
N GLY A 53 10.28 7.20 6.32
CA GLY A 53 10.32 8.62 5.97
C GLY A 53 10.51 8.85 4.46
N PHE A 54 11.40 8.09 3.82
CA PHE A 54 11.57 8.13 2.37
C PHE A 54 10.28 7.73 1.65
N LEU A 55 9.60 6.67 2.11
CA LEU A 55 8.33 6.22 1.53
C LEU A 55 7.27 7.33 1.63
N TYR A 56 7.13 7.97 2.79
CA TYR A 56 6.13 9.02 2.99
C TYR A 56 6.44 10.28 2.18
N ALA A 57 7.71 10.61 1.98
CA ALA A 57 8.10 11.67 1.07
C ALA A 57 7.68 11.39 -0.37
N LEU A 58 7.87 10.16 -0.85
CA LEU A 58 7.42 9.74 -2.18
C LEU A 58 5.91 9.80 -2.30
N GLN A 59 5.15 9.38 -1.29
CA GLN A 59 3.70 9.52 -1.28
C GLN A 59 3.25 11.00 -1.36
N SER A 60 3.99 11.90 -0.71
CA SER A 60 3.72 13.34 -0.85
C SER A 60 4.08 13.87 -2.24
N LEU A 61 5.17 13.41 -2.81
CA LEU A 61 5.56 13.77 -4.18
C LEU A 61 4.51 13.31 -5.20
N GLU A 62 4.00 12.07 -5.07
CA GLU A 62 2.92 11.55 -5.91
C GLU A 62 1.67 12.41 -5.85
N GLN A 63 1.31 12.93 -4.65
CA GLN A 63 0.16 13.83 -4.48
C GLN A 63 0.35 15.21 -5.12
N LEU A 64 1.58 15.63 -5.41
CA LEU A 64 1.87 16.86 -6.13
C LEU A 64 1.79 16.69 -7.66
N LEU A 65 1.82 15.46 -8.14
CA LEU A 65 1.69 15.13 -9.56
C LEU A 65 0.22 15.21 -10.00
N PRO A 66 -0.05 15.32 -11.32
CA PRO A 66 -1.40 15.19 -11.85
C PRO A 66 -2.07 13.89 -11.41
N ALA A 67 -3.40 13.91 -11.21
CA ALA A 67 -4.17 12.74 -10.77
C ALA A 67 -3.99 11.51 -11.69
N ALA A 68 -3.56 11.72 -12.93
CA ALA A 68 -3.22 10.66 -13.87
C ALA A 68 -2.11 9.71 -13.35
N VAL A 69 -1.32 10.12 -12.34
CA VAL A 69 -0.29 9.26 -11.71
C VAL A 69 -0.90 7.98 -11.12
N TYR A 70 -2.16 8.04 -10.68
CA TYR A 70 -2.91 6.90 -10.13
C TYR A 70 -3.69 6.14 -11.22
N GLY A 71 -3.56 6.53 -12.49
CA GLY A 71 -4.20 5.86 -13.61
C GLY A 71 -3.52 4.55 -13.98
N THR A 72 -4.25 3.69 -14.70
CA THR A 72 -3.72 2.43 -15.25
C THR A 72 -3.27 2.56 -16.70
N GLU A 73 -3.71 3.62 -17.39
CA GLU A 73 -3.42 3.88 -18.79
C GLU A 73 -2.39 5.01 -18.92
N PRO A 74 -1.53 4.97 -19.95
CA PRO A 74 -0.63 6.07 -20.26
C PRO A 74 -1.39 7.38 -20.51
N ALA A 75 -0.92 8.48 -19.91
CA ALA A 75 -1.49 9.81 -20.05
C ALA A 75 -0.47 10.79 -20.66
N PRO A 76 -0.19 10.68 -21.97
CA PRO A 76 0.86 11.47 -22.64
C PRO A 76 0.55 12.99 -22.66
N ASP A 77 -0.72 13.37 -22.57
CA ASP A 77 -1.15 14.78 -22.56
C ASP A 77 -1.17 15.40 -21.15
N ALA A 78 -0.86 14.63 -20.11
CA ALA A 78 -0.77 15.16 -18.75
C ALA A 78 0.51 16.01 -18.59
N ALA A 79 0.38 17.16 -17.96
CA ALA A 79 1.52 17.99 -17.58
C ALA A 79 2.22 17.32 -16.37
N TRP A 80 3.23 16.51 -16.61
CA TRP A 80 4.03 15.79 -15.60
C TRP A 80 5.00 16.75 -14.90
N GLU A 81 4.46 17.73 -14.20
CA GLU A 81 5.17 18.76 -13.49
C GLU A 81 4.81 18.75 -12.02
N VAL A 82 5.75 19.11 -11.17
CA VAL A 82 5.56 19.34 -9.74
C VAL A 82 5.93 20.78 -9.41
N PRO A 83 5.17 21.47 -8.54
CA PRO A 83 5.51 22.82 -8.12
C PRO A 83 6.79 22.83 -7.29
N CYS A 84 7.57 23.92 -7.37
CA CYS A 84 8.64 24.15 -6.40
C CYS A 84 8.04 24.27 -5.01
N VAL A 85 8.49 23.44 -4.08
CA VAL A 85 7.94 23.34 -2.73
C VAL A 85 8.97 22.80 -1.73
N LYS A 86 8.85 23.21 -0.48
CA LYS A 86 9.55 22.60 0.66
C LYS A 86 8.53 22.06 1.64
N ILE A 87 8.62 20.77 1.92
CA ILE A 87 7.77 20.07 2.87
C ILE A 87 8.67 19.47 3.94
N ALA A 88 8.36 19.76 5.21
CA ALA A 88 8.90 19.05 6.37
C ALA A 88 7.73 18.47 7.14
N ASP A 89 7.67 17.16 7.27
CA ASP A 89 6.52 16.47 7.84
C ASP A 89 6.94 15.26 8.65
N ALA A 90 6.14 14.94 9.66
CA ALA A 90 6.27 13.72 10.46
C ALA A 90 4.90 13.31 10.99
N PRO A 91 4.62 11.99 11.11
CA PRO A 91 3.35 11.55 11.63
C PRO A 91 3.08 12.05 13.04
N ARG A 92 1.86 12.53 13.27
CA ARG A 92 1.37 12.95 14.59
C ARG A 92 1.10 11.77 15.52
N PHE A 93 0.68 10.62 14.96
CA PHE A 93 0.34 9.40 15.70
C PHE A 93 1.26 8.25 15.28
N ALA A 94 1.83 7.55 16.26
CA ALA A 94 2.68 6.39 16.01
C ALA A 94 1.91 5.21 15.41
N TYR A 95 0.67 4.97 15.86
CA TYR A 95 -0.22 3.95 15.31
C TYR A 95 -1.18 4.57 14.30
N ARG A 96 -1.12 4.12 13.07
CA ARG A 96 -2.01 4.53 11.97
C ARG A 96 -2.43 3.28 11.22
N GLY A 97 -3.49 2.66 11.70
CA GLY A 97 -3.89 1.32 11.27
C GLY A 97 -5.22 1.27 10.55
N MET A 98 -5.33 0.25 9.71
CA MET A 98 -6.58 -0.20 9.10
C MET A 98 -6.86 -1.64 9.51
N HIS A 99 -8.13 -2.00 9.58
CA HIS A 99 -8.60 -3.35 9.88
C HIS A 99 -9.33 -3.92 8.66
N LEU A 100 -8.97 -5.13 8.24
CA LEU A 100 -9.65 -5.87 7.19
C LEU A 100 -10.09 -7.23 7.71
N ASP A 101 -11.39 -7.45 7.78
CA ASP A 101 -11.99 -8.71 8.15
C ASP A 101 -12.23 -9.57 6.90
N VAL A 102 -11.36 -10.55 6.69
CA VAL A 102 -11.46 -11.51 5.59
C VAL A 102 -12.09 -12.83 6.03
N ALA A 103 -12.35 -13.00 7.34
CA ALA A 103 -12.99 -14.19 7.87
C ALA A 103 -14.48 -14.23 7.50
N ARG A 104 -15.21 -13.11 7.68
CA ARG A 104 -16.63 -13.01 7.33
C ARG A 104 -16.84 -12.99 5.82
N HIS A 105 -15.99 -12.24 5.09
CA HIS A 105 -15.96 -12.26 3.63
C HIS A 105 -14.51 -12.38 3.16
N PHE A 106 -14.24 -13.39 2.34
CA PHE A 106 -12.92 -13.59 1.75
C PHE A 106 -12.67 -12.55 0.65
N PHE A 107 -11.51 -11.94 0.68
CA PHE A 107 -11.00 -11.07 -0.37
C PHE A 107 -9.82 -11.74 -1.07
N SER A 108 -9.73 -11.62 -2.36
CA SER A 108 -8.60 -12.17 -3.13
C SER A 108 -7.27 -11.49 -2.74
N VAL A 109 -6.17 -12.15 -3.05
CA VAL A 109 -4.82 -11.59 -2.84
C VAL A 109 -4.67 -10.22 -3.51
N ASP A 110 -5.20 -10.05 -4.72
CA ASP A 110 -5.13 -8.78 -5.45
C ASP A 110 -5.93 -7.67 -4.77
N GLU A 111 -7.08 -7.99 -4.18
CA GLU A 111 -7.87 -7.02 -3.40
C GLU A 111 -7.14 -6.61 -2.12
N VAL A 112 -6.49 -7.56 -1.43
CA VAL A 112 -5.68 -7.27 -0.24
C VAL A 112 -4.47 -6.40 -0.62
N LYS A 113 -3.78 -6.69 -1.72
CA LYS A 113 -2.68 -5.86 -2.23
C LYS A 113 -3.14 -4.43 -2.53
N ARG A 114 -4.27 -4.25 -3.20
CA ARG A 114 -4.87 -2.92 -3.43
C ARG A 114 -5.20 -2.20 -2.13
N TYR A 115 -5.68 -2.93 -1.13
CA TYR A 115 -5.95 -2.36 0.18
C TYR A 115 -4.66 -1.83 0.85
N ILE A 116 -3.56 -2.57 0.73
CA ILE A 116 -2.23 -2.17 1.22
C ILE A 116 -1.72 -0.94 0.43
N ASP A 117 -1.90 -0.90 -0.89
CA ASP A 117 -1.53 0.26 -1.71
C ASP A 117 -2.27 1.53 -1.25
N VAL A 118 -3.58 1.42 -0.99
CA VAL A 118 -4.38 2.53 -0.44
C VAL A 118 -3.86 2.95 0.95
N MET A 119 -3.49 1.99 1.81
CA MET A 119 -2.86 2.30 3.09
C MET A 119 -1.55 3.08 2.90
N ALA A 120 -0.72 2.70 1.95
CA ALA A 120 0.54 3.38 1.65
C ALA A 120 0.31 4.83 1.19
N ILE A 121 -0.62 5.07 0.26
CA ILE A 121 -1.01 6.41 -0.21
C ILE A 121 -1.41 7.32 0.96
N HIS A 122 -2.06 6.78 1.98
CA HIS A 122 -2.47 7.50 3.18
C HIS A 122 -1.43 7.48 4.33
N LYS A 123 -0.21 7.00 4.07
CA LYS A 123 0.88 6.91 5.06
C LYS A 123 0.47 6.12 6.32
N LEU A 124 -0.38 5.11 6.17
CA LEU A 124 -0.74 4.18 7.24
C LEU A 124 0.38 3.15 7.41
N ASN A 125 0.62 2.70 8.65
CA ASN A 125 1.75 1.84 8.97
C ASN A 125 1.39 0.48 9.56
N THR A 126 0.11 0.21 9.79
CA THR A 126 -0.33 -1.00 10.47
C THR A 126 -1.57 -1.60 9.81
N LEU A 127 -1.48 -2.84 9.35
CA LEU A 127 -2.63 -3.62 8.90
C LEU A 127 -3.01 -4.63 9.98
N HIS A 128 -4.24 -4.49 10.51
CA HIS A 128 -4.86 -5.55 11.29
C HIS A 128 -5.63 -6.47 10.35
N TRP A 129 -5.00 -7.54 9.93
CA TRP A 129 -5.59 -8.53 9.03
C TRP A 129 -6.29 -9.62 9.84
N HIS A 130 -7.63 -9.58 9.89
CA HIS A 130 -8.45 -10.52 10.65
C HIS A 130 -8.71 -11.77 9.81
N LEU A 131 -7.86 -12.78 10.00
CA LEU A 131 -7.77 -13.96 9.14
C LEU A 131 -8.67 -15.11 9.55
N THR A 132 -9.12 -15.15 10.82
CA THR A 132 -9.79 -16.35 11.37
C THR A 132 -10.94 -15.96 12.28
N ASP A 133 -12.10 -16.55 12.02
CA ASP A 133 -13.27 -16.46 12.87
C ASP A 133 -14.18 -17.67 12.59
N ASP A 134 -15.36 -17.76 13.22
CA ASP A 134 -16.33 -18.85 13.06
C ASP A 134 -16.90 -18.97 11.62
N GLN A 135 -16.91 -17.86 10.84
CA GLN A 135 -17.40 -17.87 9.46
C GLN A 135 -16.33 -18.30 8.44
N GLY A 136 -15.06 -18.34 8.82
CA GLY A 136 -14.01 -18.81 7.92
C GLY A 136 -12.61 -18.73 8.49
N TRP A 137 -11.82 -19.75 8.19
CA TRP A 137 -10.39 -19.81 8.46
C TRP A 137 -9.61 -19.51 7.18
N ARG A 138 -8.85 -18.42 7.14
CA ARG A 138 -8.26 -17.87 5.91
C ARG A 138 -6.75 -18.00 5.80
N ILE A 139 -6.06 -18.54 6.80
CA ILE A 139 -4.60 -18.69 6.78
C ILE A 139 -4.21 -20.16 6.71
N GLU A 140 -3.38 -20.54 5.75
CA GLU A 140 -2.81 -21.88 5.67
C GLU A 140 -1.85 -22.14 6.86
N ILE A 141 -2.07 -23.26 7.53
CA ILE A 141 -1.13 -23.82 8.49
C ILE A 141 -0.76 -25.22 8.02
N LYS A 142 0.41 -25.37 7.38
CA LYS A 142 0.83 -26.64 6.73
C LYS A 142 0.78 -27.85 7.66
N ARG A 143 0.99 -27.64 8.98
CA ARG A 143 0.86 -28.69 10.01
C ARG A 143 -0.58 -29.13 10.29
N TYR A 144 -1.56 -28.26 9.99
CA TYR A 144 -2.98 -28.49 10.26
C TYR A 144 -3.83 -28.21 9.03
N PRO A 145 -3.71 -29.03 7.95
CA PRO A 145 -4.33 -28.76 6.66
C PRO A 145 -5.87 -28.72 6.71
N GLU A 146 -6.49 -29.43 7.66
CA GLU A 146 -7.94 -29.42 7.86
C GLU A 146 -8.51 -28.04 8.21
N LEU A 147 -7.68 -27.14 8.77
CA LEU A 147 -8.11 -25.78 9.06
C LEU A 147 -8.51 -25.02 7.79
N THR A 148 -7.83 -25.27 6.69
CA THR A 148 -8.19 -24.68 5.40
C THR A 148 -9.06 -25.60 4.55
N ALA A 149 -8.81 -26.92 4.53
CA ALA A 149 -9.61 -27.86 3.75
C ALA A 149 -11.10 -27.85 4.12
N VAL A 150 -11.40 -27.67 5.41
CA VAL A 150 -12.78 -27.63 5.93
C VAL A 150 -13.17 -26.22 6.34
N GLY A 151 -12.33 -25.54 7.12
CA GLY A 151 -12.66 -24.26 7.76
C GLY A 151 -12.68 -23.06 6.81
N SER A 152 -12.10 -23.16 5.61
CA SER A 152 -12.10 -22.07 4.66
C SER A 152 -13.39 -21.93 3.85
N ILE A 153 -14.26 -22.94 3.87
CA ILE A 153 -15.47 -22.98 3.04
C ILE A 153 -16.71 -23.11 3.93
N ARG A 154 -17.71 -22.26 3.71
CA ARG A 154 -19.04 -22.39 4.28
C ARG A 154 -20.08 -22.73 3.20
N LYS A 155 -21.12 -23.46 3.58
CA LYS A 155 -22.15 -23.95 2.64
C LYS A 155 -23.07 -22.85 2.13
N ALA A 156 -23.25 -21.78 2.91
CA ALA A 156 -24.13 -20.66 2.58
C ALA A 156 -23.80 -19.45 3.47
N THR A 157 -24.22 -18.28 3.06
CA THR A 157 -24.09 -17.03 3.83
C THR A 157 -25.45 -16.57 4.33
N VAL A 158 -25.51 -16.02 5.56
CA VAL A 158 -26.71 -15.40 6.12
C VAL A 158 -27.12 -14.17 5.31
N VAL A 159 -28.38 -14.10 4.88
CA VAL A 159 -28.89 -12.99 4.08
C VAL A 159 -29.33 -11.85 4.99
N ARG A 160 -28.83 -10.63 4.75
CA ARG A 160 -29.28 -9.36 5.38
C ARG A 160 -29.42 -9.39 6.91
N LYS A 161 -28.55 -10.15 7.60
CA LYS A 161 -28.62 -10.32 9.07
C LYS A 161 -29.90 -11.01 9.59
N GLU A 162 -30.66 -11.67 8.73
CA GLU A 162 -31.81 -12.46 9.09
C GLU A 162 -31.36 -13.86 9.51
N TRP A 163 -31.17 -14.09 10.81
CA TRP A 163 -30.76 -15.38 11.35
C TRP A 163 -31.74 -16.48 10.93
N GLY A 164 -31.22 -17.51 10.26
CA GLY A 164 -32.00 -18.61 9.72
C GLY A 164 -32.33 -18.51 8.23
N THR A 165 -32.05 -17.36 7.58
CA THR A 165 -32.19 -17.19 6.15
C THR A 165 -30.80 -17.21 5.49
N TYR A 166 -30.60 -18.13 4.54
CA TYR A 166 -29.32 -18.38 3.87
C TYR A 166 -29.45 -18.27 2.36
N ASP A 167 -28.38 -17.83 1.68
CA ASP A 167 -28.34 -17.68 0.22
C ASP A 167 -28.19 -19.02 -0.53
N GLY A 168 -27.88 -20.12 0.17
CA GLY A 168 -27.66 -21.44 -0.43
C GLY A 168 -26.42 -21.56 -1.30
N THR A 169 -25.55 -20.56 -1.32
CA THR A 169 -24.36 -20.52 -2.19
C THR A 169 -23.10 -20.80 -1.36
N PRO A 170 -22.32 -21.84 -1.70
CA PRO A 170 -21.02 -22.08 -1.07
C PRO A 170 -20.09 -20.88 -1.26
N TYR A 171 -19.39 -20.51 -0.18
CA TYR A 171 -18.50 -19.36 -0.18
C TYR A 171 -17.24 -19.65 0.63
N GLY A 172 -16.07 -19.22 0.13
CA GLY A 172 -14.83 -19.42 0.86
C GLY A 172 -13.59 -19.07 0.05
N GLY A 173 -12.47 -19.40 0.66
CA GLY A 173 -11.13 -19.16 0.18
C GLY A 173 -10.15 -19.04 1.35
N PHE A 174 -8.86 -19.11 1.08
CA PHE A 174 -7.80 -18.91 2.06
C PHE A 174 -6.54 -18.43 1.36
N TYR A 175 -5.59 -17.94 2.14
CA TYR A 175 -4.26 -17.54 1.67
C TYR A 175 -3.27 -18.64 2.00
N THR A 176 -2.40 -18.95 1.04
CA THR A 176 -1.29 -19.88 1.24
C THR A 176 -0.15 -19.21 1.99
N GLN A 177 0.82 -20.01 2.47
CA GLN A 177 2.04 -19.47 3.09
C GLN A 177 2.93 -18.72 2.09
N ASP A 178 2.77 -18.99 0.78
CA ASP A 178 3.60 -18.38 -0.26
C ASP A 178 2.98 -17.06 -0.78
N GLU A 179 1.71 -16.82 -0.56
CA GLU A 179 0.98 -15.57 -0.83
C GLU A 179 1.20 -14.55 0.27
#